data_518aeaf6c6dbf93343ab8cb531a8350f
#
_entry.id   518aeaf6c6dbf93343ab8cb531a8350f
#
_cell.length_a   1.000
_cell.length_b   1.000
_cell.length_c   1.000
_cell.angle_alpha   90.00
_cell.angle_beta   90.00
_cell.angle_gamma   90.00
#
_symmetry.space_group_name_H-M   'P 1'
#
loop_
_entity.id
_entity.type
_entity.pdbx_description
1 polymer ?
#
loop_
_entity_poly.entity_id
_entity_poly.type
_entity_poly.pdbx_seq_one_letter_code
_entity_poly.pdbx_strand_id
1 'polypeptide(L)'
;MLWDLDNALDMAIAVAMDTRWGDLNTEELEETAKKLMQRCKKLPKPTKASSAFKALDKRCKEFQNSCPLITSLKTDCMKKRHWDELLEGAHATMEQTPLENPNIELSEIMALELHRPAVASVVEEATDKAVKEAKQEETLGVLEQTWAQAVWKATPYDKDASVPLLGMDEKDFEQLESDLLTLQSMVAGRYEFFKVQSTAWQLALQNVGEVVAILSELQRMWSYLEPLFIGSDEVKRELPDTAAKFKEIDTTVRNMLREARDTGNVKQACNKDGLIPLLEDITAKQDLCKKSLNEFLDSKRMQFARFYFVSESDLLDI
;
A
#
# COMPACT_ATOMS: atom_id res chain seq x y z
N MET A 1 -43.63 38.24 9.99
CA MET A 1 -43.34 37.02 9.21
C MET A 1 -42.01 37.13 8.42
N LEU A 2 -41.85 38.07 7.42
CA LEU A 2 -40.57 38.18 6.68
C LEU A 2 -39.46 38.71 7.58
N TRP A 3 -39.69 39.77 8.32
CA TRP A 3 -38.79 40.34 9.34
C TRP A 3 -38.42 39.35 10.44
N ASP A 4 -39.37 38.57 10.94
CA ASP A 4 -39.10 37.54 11.98
C ASP A 4 -38.18 36.43 11.45
N LEU A 5 -38.29 36.11 10.14
CA LEU A 5 -37.45 35.14 9.52
C LEU A 5 -36.05 35.68 9.21
N ASP A 6 -35.95 36.96 8.80
CA ASP A 6 -34.68 37.65 8.60
C ASP A 6 -33.90 37.77 9.93
N ASN A 7 -34.57 38.23 10.99
CA ASN A 7 -33.98 38.24 12.31
C ASN A 7 -33.55 36.86 12.80
N ALA A 8 -34.35 35.81 12.53
CA ALA A 8 -33.99 34.45 12.91
C ALA A 8 -32.78 33.93 12.16
N LEU A 9 -32.61 34.33 10.86
CA LEU A 9 -31.43 34.03 10.09
C LEU A 9 -30.20 34.77 10.61
N ASP A 10 -30.35 36.09 10.90
CA ASP A 10 -29.25 36.89 11.43
C ASP A 10 -28.78 36.38 12.82
N MET A 11 -29.69 36.02 13.68
CA MET A 11 -29.35 35.42 14.98
C MET A 11 -28.66 34.05 14.79
N ALA A 12 -29.16 33.21 13.91
CA ALA A 12 -28.56 31.90 13.67
C ALA A 12 -27.15 32.02 13.08
N ILE A 13 -26.97 32.95 12.14
CA ILE A 13 -25.65 33.23 11.56
C ILE A 13 -24.72 33.81 12.63
N ALA A 14 -25.15 34.80 13.40
CA ALA A 14 -24.33 35.42 14.45
C ALA A 14 -23.85 34.40 15.47
N VAL A 15 -24.76 33.55 16.00
CA VAL A 15 -24.40 32.48 16.95
C VAL A 15 -23.41 31.51 16.32
N ALA A 16 -23.62 31.14 15.06
CA ALA A 16 -22.70 30.25 14.37
C ALA A 16 -21.33 30.90 14.19
N MET A 17 -21.28 32.17 13.79
CA MET A 17 -20.03 32.92 13.54
C MET A 17 -19.16 33.07 14.80
N ASP A 18 -19.77 33.25 15.95
CA ASP A 18 -19.10 33.39 17.25
C ASP A 18 -18.71 32.02 17.86
N THR A 19 -19.10 30.92 17.21
CA THR A 19 -18.77 29.55 17.69
C THR A 19 -17.36 29.20 17.31
N ARG A 20 -16.59 28.65 18.27
CA ARG A 20 -15.26 28.17 18.04
C ARG A 20 -15.29 26.92 17.18
N TRP A 21 -14.30 26.77 16.28
CA TRP A 21 -14.19 25.62 15.38
C TRP A 21 -14.22 24.27 16.13
N GLY A 22 -13.51 24.19 17.26
CA GLY A 22 -13.47 22.99 18.10
C GLY A 22 -14.86 22.57 18.62
N ASP A 23 -15.63 23.54 19.05
CA ASP A 23 -16.94 23.36 19.73
C ASP A 23 -18.10 23.30 18.71
N LEU A 24 -17.86 23.55 17.42
CA LEU A 24 -18.90 23.64 16.41
C LEU A 24 -19.56 22.27 16.16
N ASN A 25 -20.89 22.22 16.39
CA ASN A 25 -21.72 21.08 16.01
C ASN A 25 -22.25 21.26 14.58
N THR A 26 -21.65 20.54 13.63
CA THR A 26 -21.98 20.64 12.20
C THR A 26 -23.36 20.09 11.88
N GLU A 27 -23.84 19.08 12.61
CA GLU A 27 -25.18 18.51 12.41
C GLU A 27 -26.24 19.51 12.80
N GLU A 28 -26.07 20.20 13.95
CA GLU A 28 -26.99 21.22 14.43
C GLU A 28 -27.03 22.46 13.52
N LEU A 29 -25.86 22.83 12.98
CA LEU A 29 -25.71 23.90 11.99
C LEU A 29 -26.50 23.58 10.70
N GLU A 30 -26.35 22.37 10.15
CA GLU A 30 -27.09 21.92 8.98
C GLU A 30 -28.59 21.83 9.23
N GLU A 31 -28.99 21.32 10.40
CA GLU A 31 -30.41 21.23 10.76
C GLU A 31 -31.06 22.63 10.87
N THR A 32 -30.35 23.58 11.47
CA THR A 32 -30.78 24.98 11.58
C THR A 32 -30.93 25.62 10.20
N ALA A 33 -29.94 25.43 9.31
CA ALA A 33 -30.02 25.92 7.93
C ALA A 33 -31.20 25.30 7.15
N LYS A 34 -31.43 23.99 7.30
CA LYS A 34 -32.59 23.29 6.72
C LYS A 34 -33.94 23.81 7.24
N LYS A 35 -34.04 24.05 8.55
CA LYS A 35 -35.28 24.62 9.21
C LYS A 35 -35.55 26.03 8.65
N LEU A 36 -34.56 26.90 8.57
CA LEU A 36 -34.68 28.24 8.01
C LEU A 36 -35.14 28.21 6.56
N MET A 37 -34.53 27.37 5.72
CA MET A 37 -34.92 27.23 4.32
C MET A 37 -36.36 26.67 4.18
N GLN A 38 -36.80 25.74 5.00
CA GLN A 38 -38.19 25.27 5.01
C GLN A 38 -39.16 26.37 5.37
N ARG A 39 -38.83 27.26 6.33
CA ARG A 39 -39.63 28.43 6.69
C ARG A 39 -39.71 29.43 5.52
N CYS A 40 -38.59 29.66 4.81
CA CYS A 40 -38.57 30.46 3.55
C CYS A 40 -39.53 29.89 2.49
N LYS A 41 -39.52 28.56 2.29
CA LYS A 41 -40.39 27.89 1.31
C LYS A 41 -41.88 27.96 1.65
N LYS A 42 -42.24 28.07 2.95
CA LYS A 42 -43.66 28.15 3.43
C LYS A 42 -44.24 29.55 3.33
N LEU A 43 -43.47 30.60 2.98
CA LEU A 43 -44.00 31.96 2.85
C LEU A 43 -45.01 32.10 1.67
N PRO A 44 -46.01 32.99 1.81
CA PRO A 44 -47.04 33.19 0.80
C PRO A 44 -46.48 33.72 -0.52
N LYS A 45 -47.10 33.37 -1.65
CA LYS A 45 -46.68 33.79 -2.98
C LYS A 45 -46.47 35.30 -3.16
N PRO A 46 -47.36 36.18 -2.66
CA PRO A 46 -47.18 37.63 -2.79
C PRO A 46 -45.92 38.13 -2.06
N THR A 47 -45.58 37.56 -0.90
CA THR A 47 -44.35 37.91 -0.18
C THR A 47 -43.08 37.51 -0.94
N LYS A 48 -43.13 36.35 -1.65
CA LYS A 48 -42.04 35.85 -2.47
C LYS A 48 -41.69 36.72 -3.67
N ALA A 49 -42.62 37.57 -4.12
CA ALA A 49 -42.40 38.49 -5.24
C ALA A 49 -41.57 39.74 -4.84
N SER A 50 -41.43 40.00 -3.52
CA SER A 50 -40.72 41.19 -3.00
C SER A 50 -39.21 41.09 -3.18
N SER A 51 -38.54 42.24 -3.37
CA SER A 51 -37.07 42.30 -3.42
C SER A 51 -36.41 41.85 -2.12
N ALA A 52 -37.03 42.19 -0.97
CA ALA A 52 -36.57 41.80 0.34
C ALA A 52 -36.58 40.26 0.53
N PHE A 53 -37.61 39.56 0.02
CA PHE A 53 -37.62 38.09 0.03
C PHE A 53 -36.50 37.49 -0.83
N LYS A 54 -36.27 38.06 -2.00
CA LYS A 54 -35.19 37.59 -2.89
C LYS A 54 -33.81 37.70 -2.24
N ALA A 55 -33.56 38.77 -1.51
CA ALA A 55 -32.33 38.96 -0.76
C ALA A 55 -32.22 37.94 0.41
N LEU A 56 -33.29 37.71 1.16
CA LEU A 56 -33.35 36.73 2.26
C LEU A 56 -33.16 35.31 1.71
N ASP A 57 -33.87 34.93 0.66
CA ASP A 57 -33.76 33.59 0.05
C ASP A 57 -32.32 33.31 -0.47
N LYS A 58 -31.68 34.35 -1.02
CA LYS A 58 -30.28 34.24 -1.43
C LYS A 58 -29.36 33.98 -0.25
N ARG A 59 -29.46 34.75 0.83
CA ARG A 59 -28.69 34.57 2.11
C ARG A 59 -28.93 33.23 2.74
N CYS A 60 -30.20 32.76 2.82
CA CYS A 60 -30.53 31.43 3.29
C CYS A 60 -29.88 30.30 2.46
N LYS A 61 -29.86 30.45 1.14
CA LYS A 61 -29.21 29.49 0.23
C LYS A 61 -27.69 29.51 0.39
N GLU A 62 -27.08 30.69 0.47
CA GLU A 62 -25.63 30.84 0.70
C GLU A 62 -25.22 30.15 2.01
N PHE A 63 -25.95 30.41 3.10
CA PHE A 63 -25.71 29.75 4.38
C PHE A 63 -25.92 28.23 4.29
N GLN A 64 -27.03 27.79 3.68
CA GLN A 64 -27.30 26.35 3.52
C GLN A 64 -26.22 25.64 2.68
N ASN A 65 -25.73 26.29 1.60
CA ASN A 65 -24.70 25.72 0.73
C ASN A 65 -23.31 25.64 1.42
N SER A 66 -23.03 26.53 2.37
CA SER A 66 -21.78 26.53 3.13
C SER A 66 -21.74 25.42 4.20
N CYS A 67 -22.88 25.04 4.77
CA CYS A 67 -22.92 24.05 5.86
C CYS A 67 -22.27 22.68 5.52
N PRO A 68 -22.57 22.03 4.39
CA PRO A 68 -21.93 20.77 4.00
C PRO A 68 -20.40 20.88 3.82
N LEU A 69 -19.96 22.05 3.32
CA LEU A 69 -18.53 22.31 3.12
C LEU A 69 -17.80 22.48 4.47
N ILE A 70 -18.43 23.15 5.42
CA ILE A 70 -17.94 23.25 6.80
C ILE A 70 -17.82 21.85 7.43
N THR A 71 -18.83 21.01 7.24
CA THR A 71 -18.83 19.62 7.73
C THR A 71 -17.67 18.84 7.10
N SER A 72 -17.44 18.99 5.81
CA SER A 72 -16.33 18.34 5.09
C SER A 72 -14.97 18.84 5.58
N LEU A 73 -14.82 20.14 5.83
CA LEU A 73 -13.57 20.73 6.36
C LEU A 73 -13.25 20.28 7.79
N LYS A 74 -14.27 19.95 8.61
CA LYS A 74 -14.09 19.48 10.00
C LYS A 74 -13.66 18.01 10.09
N THR A 75 -13.39 17.34 8.98
CA THR A 75 -12.90 15.97 8.96
C THR A 75 -11.49 15.88 9.55
N ASP A 76 -11.24 14.88 10.41
CA ASP A 76 -9.93 14.63 11.04
C ASP A 76 -8.81 14.32 10.02
N CYS A 77 -9.18 14.01 8.79
CA CYS A 77 -8.24 13.72 7.69
C CYS A 77 -7.51 14.95 7.16
N MET A 78 -8.02 16.16 7.44
CA MET A 78 -7.42 17.41 6.97
C MET A 78 -6.08 17.65 7.66
N LYS A 79 -5.00 17.81 6.87
CA LYS A 79 -3.65 18.16 7.35
C LYS A 79 -3.28 19.57 6.90
N LYS A 80 -2.23 20.14 7.49
CA LYS A 80 -1.77 21.50 7.15
C LYS A 80 -1.63 21.72 5.64
N ARG A 81 -1.01 20.78 4.92
CA ARG A 81 -0.85 20.86 3.46
C ARG A 81 -2.15 21.02 2.68
N HIS A 82 -3.24 20.39 3.17
CA HIS A 82 -4.55 20.50 2.51
C HIS A 82 -5.17 21.88 2.75
N TRP A 83 -4.94 22.47 3.93
CA TRP A 83 -5.33 23.83 4.21
C TRP A 83 -4.52 24.82 3.39
N ASP A 84 -3.21 24.64 3.25
CA ASP A 84 -2.35 25.49 2.44
C ASP A 84 -2.80 25.49 0.96
N GLU A 85 -3.07 24.31 0.39
CA GLU A 85 -3.60 24.16 -0.98
C GLU A 85 -5.00 24.78 -1.14
N LEU A 86 -5.86 24.61 -0.13
CA LEU A 86 -7.20 25.22 -0.13
C LEU A 86 -7.11 26.74 -0.14
N LEU A 87 -6.28 27.32 0.72
CA LEU A 87 -6.09 28.75 0.79
C LEU A 87 -5.51 29.34 -0.50
N GLU A 88 -4.54 28.65 -1.10
CA GLU A 88 -3.97 29.02 -2.40
C GLU A 88 -5.03 28.97 -3.50
N GLY A 89 -5.81 27.89 -3.59
CA GLY A 89 -6.88 27.71 -4.59
C GLY A 89 -8.06 28.68 -4.41
N ALA A 90 -8.37 29.05 -3.18
CA ALA A 90 -9.38 30.05 -2.86
C ALA A 90 -8.90 31.50 -3.00
N HIS A 91 -7.59 31.71 -3.27
CA HIS A 91 -6.94 33.02 -3.26
C HIS A 91 -7.19 33.80 -1.97
N ALA A 92 -7.20 33.08 -0.84
CA ALA A 92 -7.47 33.62 0.48
C ALA A 92 -6.26 33.44 1.40
N THR A 93 -6.19 34.22 2.46
CA THR A 93 -5.15 34.13 3.47
C THR A 93 -5.80 34.02 4.84
N MET A 94 -5.31 33.13 5.68
CA MET A 94 -5.63 33.03 7.09
C MET A 94 -4.36 33.18 7.90
N GLU A 95 -4.43 33.88 9.05
CA GLU A 95 -3.24 34.00 9.94
C GLU A 95 -2.88 32.65 10.58
N GLN A 96 -3.88 31.86 10.94
CA GLN A 96 -3.72 30.51 11.52
C GLN A 96 -4.79 29.59 10.97
N THR A 97 -4.43 28.35 10.71
CA THR A 97 -5.40 27.32 10.30
C THR A 97 -6.11 26.72 11.54
N PRO A 98 -7.29 26.11 11.37
CA PRO A 98 -7.98 25.42 12.46
C PRO A 98 -7.18 24.30 13.13
N LEU A 99 -6.18 23.77 12.45
CA LEU A 99 -5.25 22.77 13.00
C LEU A 99 -4.22 23.39 13.94
N GLU A 100 -3.80 24.63 13.66
CA GLU A 100 -2.83 25.35 14.48
C GLU A 100 -3.51 26.02 15.69
N ASN A 101 -4.74 26.46 15.51
CA ASN A 101 -5.54 27.08 16.55
C ASN A 101 -6.99 26.57 16.55
N PRO A 102 -7.35 25.59 17.40
CA PRO A 102 -8.72 25.08 17.47
C PRO A 102 -9.75 26.09 18.03
N ASN A 103 -9.29 27.23 18.54
CA ASN A 103 -10.16 28.30 19.05
C ASN A 103 -10.53 29.34 17.99
N ILE A 104 -10.16 29.14 16.72
CA ILE A 104 -10.60 29.96 15.61
C ILE A 104 -12.12 29.98 15.57
N GLU A 105 -12.70 31.16 15.37
CA GLU A 105 -14.14 31.33 15.19
C GLU A 105 -14.58 30.93 13.78
N LEU A 106 -15.80 30.44 13.65
CA LEU A 106 -16.36 30.10 12.34
C LEU A 106 -16.40 31.31 11.40
N SER A 107 -16.44 32.51 11.94
CA SER A 107 -16.39 33.79 11.20
C SER A 107 -15.17 33.86 10.26
N GLU A 108 -13.99 33.40 10.69
CA GLU A 108 -12.77 33.40 9.91
C GLU A 108 -12.84 32.40 8.72
N ILE A 109 -13.46 31.25 8.94
CA ILE A 109 -13.68 30.25 7.89
C ILE A 109 -14.73 30.70 6.87
N MET A 110 -15.78 31.35 7.35
CA MET A 110 -16.81 31.91 6.49
C MET A 110 -16.32 33.10 5.65
N ALA A 111 -15.26 33.80 6.10
CA ALA A 111 -14.58 34.82 5.31
C ALA A 111 -13.98 34.29 4.00
N LEU A 112 -13.74 32.97 3.90
CA LEU A 112 -13.34 32.30 2.65
C LEU A 112 -14.45 32.28 1.58
N GLU A 113 -15.66 32.77 1.89
CA GLU A 113 -16.81 32.82 0.99
C GLU A 113 -17.18 31.44 0.39
N LEU A 114 -17.27 30.41 1.26
CA LEU A 114 -17.52 29.01 0.90
C LEU A 114 -18.74 28.81 -0.01
N HIS A 115 -19.72 29.76 0.02
CA HIS A 115 -20.91 29.73 -0.82
C HIS A 115 -20.63 29.97 -2.31
N ARG A 116 -19.46 30.50 -2.66
CA ARG A 116 -19.08 30.73 -4.06
C ARG A 116 -18.74 29.40 -4.74
N PRO A 117 -19.31 29.12 -5.94
CA PRO A 117 -19.08 27.82 -6.60
C PRO A 117 -17.60 27.50 -6.85
N ALA A 118 -16.79 28.52 -7.14
CA ALA A 118 -15.35 28.32 -7.35
C ALA A 118 -14.64 27.86 -6.07
N VAL A 119 -14.94 28.48 -4.91
CA VAL A 119 -14.36 28.11 -3.62
C VAL A 119 -14.91 26.76 -3.16
N ALA A 120 -16.21 26.52 -3.35
CA ALA A 120 -16.85 25.24 -3.02
C ALA A 120 -16.13 24.07 -3.73
N SER A 121 -15.83 24.22 -5.01
CA SER A 121 -15.09 23.19 -5.78
C SER A 121 -13.69 22.95 -5.22
N VAL A 122 -12.97 23.99 -4.80
CA VAL A 122 -11.63 23.86 -4.18
C VAL A 122 -11.73 23.14 -2.83
N VAL A 123 -12.74 23.47 -2.02
CA VAL A 123 -12.99 22.80 -0.72
C VAL A 123 -13.29 21.32 -0.93
N GLU A 124 -14.18 20.98 -1.87
CA GLU A 124 -14.53 19.60 -2.20
C GLU A 124 -13.30 18.83 -2.69
N GLU A 125 -12.47 19.42 -3.53
CA GLU A 125 -11.25 18.80 -4.03
C GLU A 125 -10.23 18.59 -2.91
N ALA A 126 -10.00 19.57 -2.05
CA ALA A 126 -9.07 19.47 -0.91
C ALA A 126 -9.53 18.42 0.12
N THR A 127 -10.83 18.39 0.41
CA THR A 127 -11.38 17.40 1.36
C THR A 127 -11.39 15.97 0.78
N ASP A 128 -11.73 15.78 -0.50
CA ASP A 128 -11.64 14.48 -1.17
C ASP A 128 -10.19 13.98 -1.22
N LYS A 129 -9.24 14.88 -1.50
CA LYS A 129 -7.81 14.58 -1.43
C LYS A 129 -7.39 14.15 -0.02
N ALA A 130 -7.80 14.89 1.01
CA ALA A 130 -7.47 14.59 2.40
C ALA A 130 -7.97 13.20 2.84
N VAL A 131 -9.21 12.86 2.51
CA VAL A 131 -9.80 11.54 2.82
C VAL A 131 -9.06 10.42 2.10
N LYS A 132 -8.72 10.60 0.83
CA LYS A 132 -8.01 9.58 0.05
C LYS A 132 -6.56 9.40 0.51
N GLU A 133 -5.87 10.49 0.81
CA GLU A 133 -4.52 10.43 1.37
C GLU A 133 -4.50 9.79 2.76
N ALA A 134 -5.47 10.06 3.61
CA ALA A 134 -5.60 9.40 4.91
C ALA A 134 -5.80 7.88 4.77
N LYS A 135 -6.63 7.45 3.81
CA LYS A 135 -6.79 6.03 3.50
C LYS A 135 -5.51 5.39 2.96
N GLN A 136 -4.74 6.10 2.15
CA GLN A 136 -3.44 5.62 1.67
C GLN A 136 -2.44 5.48 2.83
N GLU A 137 -2.39 6.44 3.73
CA GLU A 137 -1.55 6.41 4.93
C GLU A 137 -1.90 5.23 5.85
N GLU A 138 -3.20 5.01 6.09
CA GLU A 138 -3.69 3.85 6.84
C GLU A 138 -3.26 2.53 6.17
N THR A 139 -3.45 2.42 4.85
CA THR A 139 -3.06 1.24 4.08
C THR A 139 -1.56 0.97 4.19
N LEU A 140 -0.72 2.00 4.05
CA LEU A 140 0.74 1.88 4.21
C LEU A 140 1.12 1.46 5.63
N GLY A 141 0.42 1.97 6.64
CA GLY A 141 0.61 1.56 8.04
C GLY A 141 0.27 0.09 8.28
N VAL A 142 -0.82 -0.40 7.70
CA VAL A 142 -1.20 -1.83 7.76
C VAL A 142 -0.15 -2.69 7.04
N LEU A 143 0.30 -2.29 5.86
CA LEU A 143 1.37 -2.97 5.12
C LEU A 143 2.65 -3.08 5.95
N GLU A 144 3.05 -1.99 6.59
CA GLU A 144 4.25 -1.97 7.43
C GLU A 144 4.14 -2.96 8.59
N GLN A 145 3.00 -2.98 9.28
CA GLN A 145 2.75 -3.92 10.38
C GLN A 145 2.71 -5.38 9.92
N THR A 146 2.05 -5.66 8.80
CA THR A 146 1.93 -7.00 8.23
C THR A 146 3.31 -7.55 7.85
N TRP A 147 4.08 -6.78 7.07
CA TRP A 147 5.39 -7.21 6.57
C TRP A 147 6.51 -7.12 7.62
N ALA A 148 6.31 -6.39 8.72
CA ALA A 148 7.22 -6.47 9.88
C ALA A 148 7.13 -7.82 10.59
N GLN A 149 5.98 -8.49 10.52
CA GLN A 149 5.73 -9.79 11.16
C GLN A 149 5.93 -10.99 10.22
N ALA A 150 6.10 -10.76 8.92
CA ALA A 150 6.29 -11.82 7.94
C ALA A 150 7.62 -12.55 8.18
N VAL A 151 7.55 -13.83 8.51
CA VAL A 151 8.71 -14.69 8.82
C VAL A 151 8.78 -15.88 7.88
N TRP A 152 10.00 -16.39 7.67
CA TRP A 152 10.19 -17.58 6.86
C TRP A 152 9.55 -18.81 7.49
N LYS A 153 8.87 -19.61 6.68
CA LYS A 153 8.54 -20.98 7.01
C LYS A 153 9.78 -21.83 6.73
N ALA A 154 10.48 -22.17 7.81
CA ALA A 154 11.70 -22.97 7.73
C ALA A 154 11.41 -24.43 8.05
N THR A 155 11.77 -25.32 7.11
CA THR A 155 11.74 -26.77 7.32
C THR A 155 13.17 -27.31 7.29
N PRO A 156 13.58 -28.20 8.22
CA PRO A 156 14.93 -28.74 8.20
C PRO A 156 15.13 -29.60 6.94
N TYR A 157 16.32 -29.52 6.34
CA TYR A 157 16.69 -30.41 5.25
C TYR A 157 16.93 -31.83 5.78
N ASP A 158 16.36 -32.85 5.13
CA ASP A 158 16.34 -34.22 5.62
C ASP A 158 17.74 -34.81 5.89
N LYS A 159 18.75 -34.42 5.13
CA LYS A 159 20.12 -34.92 5.26
C LYS A 159 20.98 -34.12 6.22
N ASP A 160 20.64 -32.87 6.44
CA ASP A 160 21.34 -31.97 7.34
C ASP A 160 20.36 -31.00 7.99
N ALA A 161 19.89 -31.33 9.18
CA ALA A 161 18.93 -30.52 9.93
C ALA A 161 19.45 -29.11 10.29
N SER A 162 20.76 -28.84 10.13
CA SER A 162 21.33 -27.51 10.32
C SER A 162 21.02 -26.54 9.18
N VAL A 163 20.60 -27.06 8.02
CA VAL A 163 20.26 -26.28 6.84
C VAL A 163 18.74 -26.15 6.74
N PRO A 164 18.20 -24.93 6.81
CA PRO A 164 16.78 -24.72 6.64
C PRO A 164 16.42 -24.66 5.14
N LEU A 165 15.34 -25.33 4.76
CA LEU A 165 14.64 -25.03 3.51
C LEU A 165 13.61 -23.96 3.81
N LEU A 166 13.65 -22.87 3.06
CA LEU A 166 12.85 -21.68 3.30
C LEU A 166 11.68 -21.57 2.30
N GLY A 167 10.54 -21.20 2.80
CA GLY A 167 9.35 -20.95 2.01
C GLY A 167 8.46 -19.89 2.66
N MET A 168 7.38 -19.56 1.97
CA MET A 168 6.29 -18.75 2.52
C MET A 168 5.05 -19.62 2.69
N ASP A 169 4.20 -19.27 3.66
CA ASP A 169 2.89 -19.89 3.79
C ASP A 169 1.95 -19.37 2.69
N GLU A 170 0.94 -20.18 2.34
CA GLU A 170 -0.06 -19.84 1.32
C GLU A 170 -0.77 -18.51 1.62
N LYS A 171 -1.05 -18.26 2.89
CA LYS A 171 -1.65 -17.00 3.35
C LYS A 171 -0.78 -15.78 3.07
N ASP A 172 0.53 -15.92 3.23
CA ASP A 172 1.47 -14.83 2.98
C ASP A 172 1.61 -14.56 1.46
N PHE A 173 1.45 -15.60 0.62
CA PHE A 173 1.36 -15.42 -0.83
C PHE A 173 0.08 -14.69 -1.26
N GLU A 174 -1.08 -15.09 -0.74
CA GLU A 174 -2.34 -14.40 -1.01
C GLU A 174 -2.28 -12.94 -0.57
N GLN A 175 -1.66 -12.68 0.60
CA GLN A 175 -1.45 -11.33 1.11
C GLN A 175 -0.52 -10.53 0.20
N LEU A 176 0.58 -11.13 -0.28
CA LEU A 176 1.52 -10.50 -1.20
C LEU A 176 0.83 -10.04 -2.49
N GLU A 177 0.03 -10.91 -3.11
CA GLU A 177 -0.71 -10.58 -4.32
C GLU A 177 -1.74 -9.46 -4.09
N SER A 178 -2.49 -9.52 -2.99
CA SER A 178 -3.46 -8.49 -2.61
C SER A 178 -2.79 -7.14 -2.38
N ASP A 179 -1.66 -7.13 -1.68
CA ASP A 179 -0.92 -5.91 -1.35
C ASP A 179 -0.28 -5.29 -2.60
N LEU A 180 0.24 -6.10 -3.52
CA LEU A 180 0.77 -5.63 -4.80
C LEU A 180 -0.31 -4.99 -5.67
N LEU A 181 -1.51 -5.56 -5.74
CA LEU A 181 -2.65 -4.97 -6.45
C LEU A 181 -3.07 -3.64 -5.83
N THR A 182 -3.12 -3.59 -4.50
CA THR A 182 -3.46 -2.36 -3.75
C THR A 182 -2.43 -1.26 -4.01
N LEU A 183 -1.14 -1.57 -3.92
CA LEU A 183 -0.05 -0.63 -4.19
C LEU A 183 -0.04 -0.16 -5.64
N GLN A 184 -0.31 -1.05 -6.60
CA GLN A 184 -0.43 -0.69 -8.02
C GLN A 184 -1.57 0.32 -8.23
N SER A 185 -2.71 0.11 -7.58
CA SER A 185 -3.84 1.05 -7.60
C SER A 185 -3.47 2.40 -7.00
N MET A 186 -2.70 2.42 -5.90
CA MET A 186 -2.25 3.66 -5.24
C MET A 186 -1.26 4.42 -6.12
N VAL A 187 -0.30 3.75 -6.74
CA VAL A 187 0.71 4.36 -7.63
C VAL A 187 0.07 4.93 -8.90
N ALA A 188 -0.94 4.25 -9.45
CA ALA A 188 -1.70 4.73 -10.60
C ALA A 188 -2.69 5.86 -10.26
N GLY A 189 -2.93 6.12 -8.98
CA GLY A 189 -3.86 7.11 -8.50
C GLY A 189 -3.45 8.55 -8.80
N ARG A 190 -4.43 9.48 -8.71
CA ARG A 190 -4.28 10.92 -9.01
C ARG A 190 -3.41 11.66 -7.97
N TYR A 191 -3.36 11.17 -6.72
CA TYR A 191 -2.74 11.87 -5.61
C TYR A 191 -1.28 11.44 -5.42
N GLU A 192 -0.36 12.40 -5.47
CA GLU A 192 1.08 12.13 -5.59
C GLU A 192 1.81 12.04 -4.25
N PHE A 193 1.19 12.50 -3.15
CA PHE A 193 1.89 12.64 -1.87
C PHE A 193 2.54 11.33 -1.40
N PHE A 194 1.82 10.22 -1.46
CA PHE A 194 2.34 8.90 -1.07
C PHE A 194 2.91 8.07 -2.23
N LYS A 195 3.00 8.64 -3.43
CA LYS A 195 3.43 7.90 -4.63
C LYS A 195 4.83 7.31 -4.50
N VAL A 196 5.78 8.10 -3.99
CA VAL A 196 7.17 7.65 -3.79
C VAL A 196 7.22 6.49 -2.80
N GLN A 197 6.53 6.62 -1.67
CA GLN A 197 6.49 5.58 -0.65
C GLN A 197 5.77 4.32 -1.15
N SER A 198 4.65 4.47 -1.85
CA SER A 198 3.91 3.35 -2.45
C SER A 198 4.72 2.63 -3.52
N THR A 199 5.49 3.37 -4.35
CA THR A 199 6.39 2.79 -5.35
C THR A 199 7.53 2.02 -4.69
N ALA A 200 8.11 2.55 -3.62
CA ALA A 200 9.16 1.85 -2.86
C ALA A 200 8.64 0.55 -2.23
N TRP A 201 7.42 0.57 -1.66
CA TRP A 201 6.76 -0.63 -1.15
C TRP A 201 6.44 -1.63 -2.26
N GLN A 202 5.93 -1.17 -3.40
CA GLN A 202 5.64 -2.03 -4.55
C GLN A 202 6.89 -2.75 -5.03
N LEU A 203 8.01 -2.03 -5.19
CA LEU A 203 9.28 -2.62 -5.59
C LEU A 203 9.78 -3.64 -4.55
N ALA A 204 9.70 -3.29 -3.26
CA ALA A 204 10.13 -4.19 -2.19
C ALA A 204 9.31 -5.49 -2.16
N LEU A 205 8.01 -5.44 -2.39
CA LEU A 205 7.15 -6.63 -2.43
C LEU A 205 7.29 -7.41 -3.73
N GLN A 206 7.55 -6.76 -4.86
CA GLN A 206 7.91 -7.44 -6.11
C GLN A 206 9.19 -8.26 -5.93
N ASN A 207 10.23 -7.68 -5.30
CA ASN A 207 11.45 -8.41 -4.98
C ASN A 207 11.17 -9.63 -4.08
N VAL A 208 10.26 -9.52 -3.10
CA VAL A 208 9.86 -10.67 -2.27
C VAL A 208 9.29 -11.79 -3.15
N GLY A 209 8.35 -11.47 -4.03
CA GLY A 209 7.74 -12.45 -4.93
C GLY A 209 8.76 -13.14 -5.84
N GLU A 210 9.65 -12.36 -6.44
CA GLU A 210 10.70 -12.84 -7.35
C GLU A 210 11.72 -13.72 -6.61
N VAL A 211 12.24 -13.25 -5.48
CA VAL A 211 13.21 -14.00 -4.67
C VAL A 211 12.61 -15.32 -4.18
N VAL A 212 11.39 -15.33 -3.68
CA VAL A 212 10.75 -16.55 -3.17
C VAL A 212 10.52 -17.56 -4.30
N ALA A 213 10.14 -17.11 -5.50
CA ALA A 213 9.98 -17.97 -6.66
C ALA A 213 11.31 -18.63 -7.09
N ILE A 214 12.37 -17.82 -7.28
CA ILE A 214 13.70 -18.30 -7.65
C ILE A 214 14.26 -19.22 -6.57
N LEU A 215 14.14 -18.82 -5.28
CA LEU A 215 14.63 -19.58 -4.14
C LEU A 215 13.97 -20.97 -4.03
N SER A 216 12.66 -21.05 -4.27
CA SER A 216 11.92 -22.31 -4.27
C SER A 216 12.45 -23.28 -5.34
N GLU A 217 12.68 -22.78 -6.55
CA GLU A 217 13.22 -23.60 -7.64
C GLU A 217 14.68 -23.99 -7.39
N LEU A 218 15.50 -23.05 -6.93
CA LEU A 218 16.89 -23.27 -6.58
C LEU A 218 17.03 -24.36 -5.50
N GLN A 219 16.23 -24.29 -4.43
CA GLN A 219 16.26 -25.29 -3.34
C GLN A 219 15.83 -26.67 -3.84
N ARG A 220 14.81 -26.74 -4.69
CA ARG A 220 14.36 -28.00 -5.29
C ARG A 220 15.47 -28.63 -6.13
N MET A 221 16.14 -27.84 -6.97
CA MET A 221 17.25 -28.29 -7.81
C MET A 221 18.45 -28.69 -6.96
N TRP A 222 18.80 -27.88 -5.96
CA TRP A 222 19.90 -28.19 -5.04
C TRP A 222 19.66 -29.49 -4.28
N SER A 223 18.45 -29.70 -3.73
CA SER A 223 18.10 -30.92 -3.02
C SER A 223 18.13 -32.17 -3.89
N TYR A 224 17.88 -32.02 -5.19
CA TYR A 224 18.02 -33.11 -6.16
C TYR A 224 19.49 -33.39 -6.48
N LEU A 225 20.32 -32.38 -6.72
CA LEU A 225 21.72 -32.55 -7.16
C LEU A 225 22.67 -32.87 -6.01
N GLU A 226 22.39 -32.42 -4.78
CA GLU A 226 23.25 -32.60 -3.61
C GLU A 226 23.63 -34.08 -3.35
N PRO A 227 22.68 -35.02 -3.27
CA PRO A 227 23.02 -36.42 -3.05
C PRO A 227 23.83 -37.03 -4.19
N LEU A 228 23.69 -36.52 -5.41
CA LEU A 228 24.36 -37.05 -6.55
C LEU A 228 25.82 -36.58 -6.61
N PHE A 229 26.09 -35.29 -6.41
CA PHE A 229 27.45 -34.75 -6.50
C PHE A 229 28.23 -34.84 -5.18
N ILE A 230 27.56 -34.80 -4.04
CA ILE A 230 28.20 -34.89 -2.71
C ILE A 230 28.15 -36.31 -2.16
N GLY A 231 27.09 -37.07 -2.43
CA GLY A 231 26.89 -38.43 -1.91
C GLY A 231 27.52 -39.51 -2.74
N SER A 232 27.54 -39.41 -4.08
CA SER A 232 28.03 -40.48 -4.98
C SER A 232 29.52 -40.33 -5.27
N ASP A 233 30.28 -41.38 -4.91
CA ASP A 233 31.71 -41.45 -5.21
C ASP A 233 31.99 -41.73 -6.71
N GLU A 234 31.04 -42.36 -7.42
CA GLU A 234 31.13 -42.57 -8.84
C GLU A 234 31.04 -41.25 -9.63
N VAL A 235 30.03 -40.43 -9.33
CA VAL A 235 29.87 -39.11 -9.95
C VAL A 235 31.09 -38.22 -9.70
N LYS A 236 31.67 -38.23 -8.50
CA LYS A 236 32.90 -37.50 -8.17
C LYS A 236 34.10 -37.98 -9.00
N ARG A 237 34.18 -39.26 -9.32
CA ARG A 237 35.28 -39.86 -10.07
C ARG A 237 35.15 -39.56 -11.56
N GLU A 238 33.94 -39.67 -12.11
CA GLU A 238 33.67 -39.51 -13.54
C GLU A 238 33.53 -38.02 -13.95
N LEU A 239 33.03 -37.15 -13.04
CA LEU A 239 32.81 -35.73 -13.26
C LEU A 239 33.50 -34.85 -12.20
N PRO A 240 34.84 -34.96 -12.03
CA PRO A 240 35.54 -34.30 -10.92
C PRO A 240 35.44 -32.78 -10.96
N ASP A 241 35.51 -32.14 -12.13
CA ASP A 241 35.43 -30.71 -12.32
C ASP A 241 34.01 -30.18 -12.00
N THR A 242 32.97 -30.92 -12.38
CA THR A 242 31.59 -30.56 -12.12
C THR A 242 31.27 -30.73 -10.62
N ALA A 243 31.78 -31.81 -10.01
CA ALA A 243 31.63 -32.05 -8.57
C ALA A 243 32.32 -30.99 -7.73
N ALA A 244 33.50 -30.50 -8.16
CA ALA A 244 34.18 -29.38 -7.50
C ALA A 244 33.37 -28.09 -7.59
N LYS A 245 32.84 -27.75 -8.77
CA LYS A 245 31.93 -26.58 -8.95
C LYS A 245 30.66 -26.70 -8.11
N PHE A 246 30.04 -27.89 -8.07
CA PHE A 246 28.84 -28.10 -7.27
C PHE A 246 29.11 -27.95 -5.76
N LYS A 247 30.29 -28.35 -5.29
CA LYS A 247 30.69 -28.16 -3.88
C LYS A 247 30.75 -26.67 -3.49
N GLU A 248 31.19 -25.81 -4.39
CA GLU A 248 31.16 -24.35 -4.18
C GLU A 248 29.72 -23.83 -4.11
N ILE A 249 28.85 -24.32 -5.03
CA ILE A 249 27.42 -24.00 -5.04
C ILE A 249 26.80 -24.46 -3.72
N ASP A 250 27.02 -25.68 -3.29
CA ASP A 250 26.51 -26.25 -2.04
C ASP A 250 26.85 -25.38 -0.82
N THR A 251 28.13 -24.98 -0.72
CA THR A 251 28.59 -24.11 0.36
C THR A 251 27.88 -22.76 0.33
N THR A 252 27.71 -22.16 -0.85
CA THR A 252 27.05 -20.86 -1.02
C THR A 252 25.57 -20.95 -0.67
N VAL A 253 24.86 -21.96 -1.16
CA VAL A 253 23.43 -22.19 -0.89
C VAL A 253 23.20 -22.39 0.63
N ARG A 254 23.98 -23.27 1.27
CA ARG A 254 23.85 -23.52 2.72
C ARG A 254 24.05 -22.26 3.55
N ASN A 255 25.05 -21.44 3.20
CA ASN A 255 25.32 -20.19 3.91
C ASN A 255 24.20 -19.16 3.69
N MET A 256 23.74 -19.01 2.45
CA MET A 256 22.66 -18.10 2.09
C MET A 256 21.33 -18.47 2.81
N LEU A 257 20.98 -19.76 2.85
CA LEU A 257 19.77 -20.23 3.54
C LEU A 257 19.84 -19.97 5.05
N ARG A 258 21.00 -20.21 5.66
CA ARG A 258 21.21 -19.91 7.09
C ARG A 258 21.10 -18.42 7.37
N GLU A 259 21.75 -17.58 6.54
CA GLU A 259 21.70 -16.13 6.67
C GLU A 259 20.27 -15.59 6.52
N ALA A 260 19.51 -16.08 5.54
CA ALA A 260 18.12 -15.69 5.34
C ALA A 260 17.24 -16.09 6.52
N ARG A 261 17.42 -17.31 7.09
CA ARG A 261 16.76 -17.73 8.33
C ARG A 261 17.11 -16.82 9.49
N ASP A 262 18.39 -16.52 9.67
CA ASP A 262 18.89 -15.74 10.80
C ASP A 262 18.44 -14.26 10.73
N THR A 263 18.21 -13.74 9.54
CA THR A 263 17.55 -12.45 9.32
C THR A 263 16.09 -12.47 9.81
N GLY A 264 15.41 -13.62 9.73
CA GLY A 264 14.06 -13.86 10.24
C GLY A 264 12.96 -13.25 9.39
N ASN A 265 13.03 -11.95 9.11
CA ASN A 265 11.99 -11.24 8.37
C ASN A 265 12.13 -11.44 6.84
N VAL A 266 11.06 -11.90 6.20
CA VAL A 266 11.03 -12.20 4.75
C VAL A 266 11.34 -10.98 3.90
N LYS A 267 10.70 -9.84 4.18
CA LYS A 267 10.90 -8.61 3.40
C LYS A 267 12.35 -8.13 3.48
N GLN A 268 12.94 -8.13 4.68
CA GLN A 268 14.33 -7.71 4.86
C GLN A 268 15.31 -8.64 4.16
N ALA A 269 15.10 -9.95 4.26
CA ALA A 269 15.94 -10.95 3.65
C ALA A 269 15.90 -10.87 2.11
N CYS A 270 14.70 -10.69 1.52
CA CYS A 270 14.52 -10.64 0.06
C CYS A 270 14.99 -9.32 -0.58
N ASN A 271 15.06 -8.22 0.18
CA ASN A 271 15.49 -6.92 -0.33
C ASN A 271 16.98 -6.62 -0.02
N LYS A 272 17.79 -7.65 0.17
CA LYS A 272 19.22 -7.50 0.32
C LYS A 272 19.86 -7.18 -1.04
N ASP A 273 20.72 -6.18 -1.07
CA ASP A 273 21.41 -5.77 -2.31
C ASP A 273 22.20 -6.93 -2.93
N GLY A 274 22.01 -7.14 -4.22
CA GLY A 274 22.70 -8.16 -5.00
C GLY A 274 22.18 -9.59 -4.82
N LEU A 275 21.09 -9.81 -4.07
CA LEU A 275 20.55 -11.15 -3.83
C LEU A 275 19.98 -11.78 -5.10
N ILE A 276 19.16 -11.08 -5.86
CA ILE A 276 18.57 -11.60 -7.11
C ILE A 276 19.64 -12.04 -8.10
N PRO A 277 20.65 -11.21 -8.47
CA PRO A 277 21.76 -11.64 -9.31
C PRO A 277 22.53 -12.85 -8.77
N LEU A 278 22.70 -12.95 -7.46
CA LEU A 278 23.33 -14.11 -6.83
C LEU A 278 22.51 -15.39 -7.02
N LEU A 279 21.21 -15.32 -6.81
CA LEU A 279 20.29 -16.45 -6.99
C LEU A 279 20.26 -16.90 -8.46
N GLU A 280 20.22 -15.98 -9.41
CA GLU A 280 20.29 -16.27 -10.85
C GLU A 280 21.61 -16.93 -11.25
N ASP A 281 22.74 -16.44 -10.74
CA ASP A 281 24.06 -17.04 -10.99
C ASP A 281 24.14 -18.47 -10.44
N ILE A 282 23.64 -18.71 -9.23
CA ILE A 282 23.60 -20.04 -8.62
C ILE A 282 22.70 -20.96 -9.46
N THR A 283 21.52 -20.50 -9.86
CA THR A 283 20.59 -21.29 -10.69
C THR A 283 21.21 -21.66 -12.02
N ALA A 284 21.85 -20.73 -12.72
CA ALA A 284 22.56 -20.98 -13.97
C ALA A 284 23.70 -22.03 -13.80
N LYS A 285 24.44 -21.94 -12.70
CA LYS A 285 25.50 -22.93 -12.37
C LYS A 285 24.92 -24.31 -12.05
N GLN A 286 23.79 -24.39 -11.36
CA GLN A 286 23.09 -25.66 -11.11
C GLN A 286 22.62 -26.30 -12.41
N ASP A 287 22.07 -25.52 -13.34
CA ASP A 287 21.64 -26.01 -14.66
C ASP A 287 22.82 -26.60 -15.47
N LEU A 288 23.99 -25.97 -15.42
CA LEU A 288 25.19 -26.52 -16.03
C LEU A 288 25.62 -27.84 -15.39
N CYS A 289 25.56 -27.95 -14.07
CA CYS A 289 25.85 -29.20 -13.38
C CYS A 289 24.84 -30.30 -13.76
N LYS A 290 23.54 -29.97 -13.79
CA LYS A 290 22.50 -30.90 -14.25
C LYS A 290 22.71 -31.37 -15.68
N LYS A 291 23.07 -30.45 -16.60
CA LYS A 291 23.35 -30.77 -17.98
C LYS A 291 24.53 -31.77 -18.10
N SER A 292 25.64 -31.51 -17.41
CA SER A 292 26.79 -32.40 -17.40
C SER A 292 26.45 -33.78 -16.82
N LEU A 293 25.62 -33.83 -15.80
CA LEU A 293 25.13 -35.10 -15.23
C LEU A 293 24.30 -35.90 -16.28
N ASN A 294 23.35 -35.21 -16.92
CA ASN A 294 22.50 -35.84 -17.95
C ASN A 294 23.32 -36.37 -19.14
N GLU A 295 24.30 -35.59 -19.62
CA GLU A 295 25.22 -36.04 -20.69
C GLU A 295 26.02 -37.29 -20.27
N PHE A 296 26.47 -37.36 -19.01
CA PHE A 296 27.11 -38.52 -18.46
C PHE A 296 26.17 -39.74 -18.42
N LEU A 297 24.97 -39.59 -17.88
CA LEU A 297 23.96 -40.66 -17.80
C LEU A 297 23.56 -41.15 -19.19
N ASP A 298 23.40 -40.26 -20.15
CA ASP A 298 23.11 -40.64 -21.56
C ASP A 298 24.28 -41.41 -22.21
N SER A 299 25.53 -41.04 -21.91
CA SER A 299 26.68 -41.82 -22.35
C SER A 299 26.68 -43.26 -21.82
N LYS A 300 26.29 -43.46 -20.57
CA LYS A 300 26.12 -44.80 -19.97
C LYS A 300 24.98 -45.57 -20.64
N ARG A 301 23.83 -44.89 -20.88
CA ARG A 301 22.68 -45.50 -21.58
C ARG A 301 23.01 -45.95 -22.99
N MET A 302 23.85 -45.21 -23.74
CA MET A 302 24.30 -45.58 -25.07
C MET A 302 25.19 -46.83 -25.07
N GLN A 303 25.93 -47.09 -24.00
CA GLN A 303 26.77 -48.27 -23.90
C GLN A 303 25.96 -49.56 -23.74
N PHE A 304 24.76 -49.48 -23.09
CA PHE A 304 23.92 -50.63 -22.90
C PHE A 304 22.43 -50.26 -22.99
N ALA A 305 21.76 -50.70 -24.06
CA ALA A 305 20.38 -50.28 -24.39
C ALA A 305 19.33 -50.57 -23.28
N ARG A 306 19.58 -51.56 -22.41
CA ARG A 306 18.67 -51.85 -21.28
C ARG A 306 18.68 -50.77 -20.21
N PHE A 307 19.71 -49.92 -20.12
CA PHE A 307 19.81 -48.80 -19.19
C PHE A 307 18.77 -47.70 -19.45
N TYR A 308 18.14 -47.66 -20.62
CA TYR A 308 16.99 -46.76 -20.84
C TYR A 308 15.74 -47.08 -20.01
N PHE A 309 15.68 -48.29 -19.45
CA PHE A 309 14.57 -48.71 -18.57
C PHE A 309 14.89 -48.60 -17.07
N VAL A 310 16.08 -48.13 -16.73
CA VAL A 310 16.56 -47.96 -15.36
C VAL A 310 16.41 -46.51 -14.93
N SER A 311 16.01 -46.27 -13.68
CA SER A 311 15.92 -44.90 -13.11
C SER A 311 17.31 -44.26 -13.06
N GLU A 312 17.35 -42.93 -12.98
CA GLU A 312 18.64 -42.21 -12.88
C GLU A 312 19.38 -42.57 -11.56
N SER A 313 18.68 -42.75 -10.46
CA SER A 313 19.27 -43.19 -9.19
C SER A 313 19.87 -44.59 -9.29
N ASP A 314 19.12 -45.53 -9.84
CA ASP A 314 19.59 -46.91 -9.97
C ASP A 314 20.76 -47.03 -10.98
N LEU A 315 20.77 -46.16 -12.00
CA LEU A 315 21.87 -46.13 -12.98
C LEU A 315 23.19 -45.60 -12.39
N LEU A 316 23.10 -44.78 -11.35
CA LEU A 316 24.25 -44.25 -10.59
C LEU A 316 24.76 -45.24 -9.52
N ASP A 317 23.98 -46.24 -9.16
CA ASP A 317 24.33 -47.28 -8.18
C ASP A 317 24.92 -48.51 -8.85
N ILE A 318 24.92 -48.57 -10.20
CA ILE A 318 25.52 -49.65 -11.05
C ILE A 318 26.94 -49.29 -11.43
#